data_2402e5048684ddf7fce1fa24c1e467b9
#
_entry.id   2402e5048684ddf7fce1fa24c1e467b9
#
_cell.length_a   1.000
_cell.length_b   1.000
_cell.length_c   1.000
_cell.angle_alpha   90.00
_cell.angle_beta   90.00
_cell.angle_gamma   90.00
#
_symmetry.space_group_name_H-M   'P 1'
#
loop_
_entity.id
_entity.type
_entity.pdbx_description
1 polymer ?
#
loop_
_entity_poly.entity_id
_entity_poly.type
_entity_poly.pdbx_seq_one_letter_code
_entity_poly.pdbx_strand_id
1 'polypeptide(L)'
;MAVIQVSLIQVRSGLNENLPSLATGEFGWSIDTQQLYIGNGTAAEGSPNPGGVTEILTVYSSNSLAITVAELEANVANLAANVATLQSEVGDFQLTLADNQVAVTNTAVQLSSLTTRTIDYNIIRGTAARVGTIKVSTYNGTVIYEDDYSETASTGINLSFTTSSTTANLAYTSTSTGNTATLTYYLKAFS
;
A
#
# COMPACT_ATOMS: atom_id res chain seq x y z
N MET A 1 21.54 7.72 70.39
CA MET A 1 20.37 8.47 70.01
C MET A 1 20.25 8.36 68.47
N ALA A 2 19.24 7.66 67.96
CA ALA A 2 19.08 7.52 66.51
C ALA A 2 18.40 8.80 65.97
N VAL A 3 19.05 9.49 65.06
CA VAL A 3 18.47 10.63 64.37
C VAL A 3 17.60 10.09 63.24
N ILE A 4 16.30 10.21 63.40
CA ILE A 4 15.37 9.91 62.32
C ILE A 4 15.27 11.20 61.49
N GLN A 5 15.92 11.22 60.35
CA GLN A 5 15.78 12.29 59.39
C GLN A 5 14.56 11.98 58.48
N VAL A 6 13.49 12.71 58.66
CA VAL A 6 12.32 12.62 57.78
C VAL A 6 12.54 13.63 56.66
N SER A 7 12.81 13.15 55.45
CA SER A 7 12.86 13.99 54.26
C SER A 7 11.47 14.05 53.64
N LEU A 8 10.87 15.23 53.53
CA LEU A 8 9.63 15.44 52.78
C LEU A 8 10.01 15.68 51.32
N ILE A 9 9.61 14.78 50.46
CA ILE A 9 9.73 14.99 49.01
C ILE A 9 8.50 15.76 48.54
N GLN A 10 8.72 17.00 48.12
CA GLN A 10 7.65 17.85 47.60
C GLN A 10 7.69 17.80 46.09
N VAL A 11 6.55 17.49 45.46
CA VAL A 11 6.37 17.48 44.01
C VAL A 11 5.62 18.76 43.63
N ARG A 12 6.16 19.55 42.70
CA ARG A 12 5.43 20.67 42.11
C ARG A 12 4.35 20.12 41.17
N SER A 13 3.18 20.70 41.21
CA SER A 13 2.08 20.28 40.34
C SER A 13 1.36 21.47 39.71
N GLY A 14 0.91 21.30 38.48
CA GLY A 14 0.19 22.31 37.72
C GLY A 14 -0.24 21.80 36.36
N LEU A 15 -0.80 22.66 35.54
CA LEU A 15 -1.02 22.36 34.12
C LEU A 15 0.32 22.30 33.42
N ASN A 16 0.41 21.47 32.39
CA ASN A 16 1.64 21.26 31.62
C ASN A 16 2.29 22.57 31.13
N GLU A 17 1.48 23.47 30.63
CA GLU A 17 1.92 24.81 30.16
C GLU A 17 2.38 25.77 31.29
N ASN A 18 1.98 25.50 32.52
CA ASN A 18 2.19 26.39 33.66
C ASN A 18 3.12 25.78 34.74
N LEU A 19 3.67 24.58 34.48
CA LEU A 19 4.65 24.03 35.40
C LEU A 19 5.90 24.90 35.43
N PRO A 20 6.39 25.30 36.61
CA PRO A 20 7.58 26.16 36.72
C PRO A 20 8.82 25.37 36.35
N SER A 21 9.93 26.06 36.12
CA SER A 21 11.25 25.43 35.98
C SER A 21 11.56 24.55 37.16
N LEU A 22 12.01 23.32 36.88
CA LEU A 22 12.39 22.32 37.88
C LEU A 22 13.88 22.42 38.15
N ALA A 23 14.27 22.48 39.42
CA ALA A 23 15.67 22.35 39.81
C ALA A 23 16.16 20.91 39.60
N THR A 24 17.49 20.73 39.55
CA THR A 24 18.12 19.42 39.43
C THR A 24 17.57 18.42 40.44
N GLY A 25 16.99 17.31 39.94
CA GLY A 25 16.41 16.26 40.77
C GLY A 25 15.03 16.61 41.36
N GLU A 26 14.48 17.78 41.05
CA GLU A 26 13.13 18.18 41.48
C GLU A 26 12.07 17.50 40.63
N PHE A 27 10.98 17.02 41.26
CA PHE A 27 9.86 16.42 40.56
C PHE A 27 8.78 17.43 40.23
N GLY A 28 8.22 17.30 39.01
CA GLY A 28 7.05 18.06 38.55
C GLY A 28 5.96 17.13 38.08
N TRP A 29 4.72 17.36 38.50
CA TRP A 29 3.55 16.60 38.06
C TRP A 29 2.62 17.48 37.23
N SER A 30 2.42 17.09 35.97
CA SER A 30 1.40 17.71 35.12
C SER A 30 0.04 17.05 35.38
N ILE A 31 -0.93 17.88 35.80
CA ILE A 31 -2.26 17.35 36.20
C ILE A 31 -3.11 17.01 34.98
N ASP A 32 -3.01 17.79 33.93
CA ASP A 32 -3.79 17.65 32.68
C ASP A 32 -3.26 16.54 31.78
N THR A 33 -1.94 16.43 31.66
CA THR A 33 -1.30 15.38 30.82
C THR A 33 -0.93 14.12 31.60
N GLN A 34 -1.07 14.16 32.95
CA GLN A 34 -0.71 13.05 33.85
C GLN A 34 0.75 12.55 33.65
N GLN A 35 1.64 13.48 33.42
CA GLN A 35 3.06 13.21 33.18
C GLN A 35 3.88 13.60 34.41
N LEU A 36 4.88 12.80 34.73
CA LEU A 36 5.84 13.06 35.77
C LEU A 36 7.18 13.45 35.15
N TYR A 37 7.76 14.56 35.63
CA TYR A 37 9.02 15.07 35.15
C TYR A 37 10.04 15.11 36.27
N ILE A 38 11.33 15.09 35.94
CA ILE A 38 12.45 15.34 36.82
C ILE A 38 13.38 16.39 36.19
N GLY A 39 13.80 17.38 36.93
CA GLY A 39 14.83 18.33 36.52
C GLY A 39 16.16 17.62 36.29
N ASN A 40 16.78 17.78 35.13
CA ASN A 40 17.97 17.02 34.74
C ASN A 40 19.29 17.77 34.92
N GLY A 41 19.26 18.97 35.46
CA GLY A 41 20.47 19.74 35.79
C GLY A 41 21.10 20.46 34.59
N THR A 42 20.39 20.66 33.48
CA THR A 42 20.90 21.46 32.38
C THR A 42 20.72 22.97 32.65
N ALA A 43 21.52 23.80 32.00
CA ALA A 43 21.39 25.27 32.10
C ALA A 43 20.05 25.80 31.59
N ALA A 44 19.31 25.00 30.82
CA ALA A 44 17.99 25.30 30.30
C ALA A 44 16.88 24.56 31.05
N GLU A 45 17.08 24.32 32.37
CA GLU A 45 16.04 23.74 33.22
C GLU A 45 14.76 24.54 33.08
N GLY A 46 13.78 23.93 32.53
CA GLY A 46 12.46 24.51 32.27
C GLY A 46 11.45 23.39 32.24
N SER A 47 10.30 23.71 32.70
CA SER A 47 9.19 22.77 32.70
C SER A 47 8.28 23.04 31.53
N PRO A 48 7.69 22.02 31.14
CA PRO A 48 7.97 20.64 30.76
C PRO A 48 8.51 20.56 29.35
N ASN A 49 9.30 21.43 28.96
CA ASN A 49 9.74 21.50 27.58
C ASN A 49 11.23 21.24 27.42
N PRO A 50 11.58 20.72 26.30
CA PRO A 50 12.76 19.88 26.10
C PRO A 50 14.04 20.65 26.40
N GLY A 51 14.90 20.08 27.14
CA GLY A 51 16.23 20.56 27.43
C GLY A 51 16.56 20.61 28.93
N GLY A 52 15.59 20.83 29.81
CA GLY A 52 15.79 20.93 31.24
C GLY A 52 15.16 19.81 32.05
N VAL A 53 14.31 19.01 31.50
CA VAL A 53 13.57 17.97 32.22
C VAL A 53 13.56 16.66 31.46
N THR A 54 13.46 15.56 32.21
CA THR A 54 13.25 14.22 31.66
C THR A 54 11.89 13.71 32.08
N GLU A 55 11.06 13.29 31.16
CA GLU A 55 9.80 12.63 31.46
C GLU A 55 10.03 11.25 32.03
N ILE A 56 9.37 10.95 33.15
CA ILE A 56 9.29 9.60 33.69
C ILE A 56 7.99 8.98 33.16
N LEU A 57 8.11 7.93 32.37
CA LEU A 57 6.95 7.25 31.78
C LEU A 57 5.96 6.83 32.86
N THR A 58 4.76 7.39 32.78
CA THR A 58 3.60 6.97 33.58
C THR A 58 2.80 5.93 32.83
N VAL A 59 1.90 5.22 33.51
CA VAL A 59 0.94 4.31 32.84
C VAL A 59 0.11 5.05 31.80
N TYR A 60 -0.25 6.31 32.05
CA TYR A 60 -1.00 7.12 31.13
C TYR A 60 -0.21 7.48 29.86
N SER A 61 1.02 7.96 30.01
CA SER A 61 1.86 8.27 28.84
C SER A 61 2.24 7.02 28.05
N SER A 62 2.47 5.90 28.73
CA SER A 62 2.71 4.59 28.09
C SER A 62 1.50 4.13 27.29
N ASN A 63 0.28 4.26 27.83
CA ASN A 63 -0.95 3.91 27.10
C ASN A 63 -1.19 4.81 25.89
N SER A 64 -0.94 6.10 26.02
CA SER A 64 -1.04 7.05 24.90
C SER A 64 -0.09 6.66 23.76
N LEU A 65 1.15 6.33 24.11
CA LEU A 65 2.13 5.85 23.11
C LEU A 65 1.70 4.54 22.45
N ALA A 66 1.15 3.60 23.23
CA ALA A 66 0.66 2.32 22.70
C ALA A 66 -0.50 2.52 21.70
N ILE A 67 -1.42 3.45 21.98
CA ILE A 67 -2.51 3.79 21.05
C ILE A 67 -1.94 4.37 19.75
N THR A 68 -0.98 5.31 19.84
CA THR A 68 -0.35 5.89 18.66
C THR A 68 0.39 4.86 17.82
N VAL A 69 1.06 3.90 18.45
CA VAL A 69 1.74 2.79 17.74
C VAL A 69 0.73 1.91 17.02
N ALA A 70 -0.39 1.56 17.66
CA ALA A 70 -1.44 0.75 17.05
C ALA A 70 -2.08 1.44 15.83
N GLU A 71 -2.30 2.75 15.90
CA GLU A 71 -2.80 3.54 14.76
C GLU A 71 -1.80 3.58 13.62
N LEU A 72 -0.51 3.70 13.91
CA LEU A 72 0.55 3.66 12.91
C LEU A 72 0.64 2.30 12.23
N GLU A 73 0.56 1.22 12.97
CA GLU A 73 0.53 -0.15 12.45
C GLU A 73 -0.66 -0.37 11.52
N ALA A 74 -1.85 0.13 11.88
CA ALA A 74 -3.04 0.07 11.03
C ALA A 74 -2.84 0.86 9.72
N ASN A 75 -2.26 2.04 9.78
CA ASN A 75 -1.95 2.86 8.61
C ASN A 75 -0.92 2.17 7.68
N VAL A 76 0.11 1.55 8.25
CA VAL A 76 1.11 0.78 7.50
C VAL A 76 0.46 -0.42 6.81
N ALA A 77 -0.44 -1.14 7.48
CA ALA A 77 -1.17 -2.25 6.89
C ALA A 77 -2.06 -1.80 5.71
N ASN A 78 -2.77 -0.67 5.85
CA ASN A 78 -3.58 -0.08 4.78
C ASN A 78 -2.72 0.35 3.59
N LEU A 79 -1.56 0.97 3.86
CA LEU A 79 -0.64 1.37 2.81
C LEU A 79 -0.07 0.16 2.06
N ALA A 80 0.29 -0.90 2.77
CA ALA A 80 0.75 -2.15 2.15
C ALA A 80 -0.31 -2.78 1.25
N ALA A 81 -1.58 -2.78 1.67
CA ALA A 81 -2.70 -3.25 0.86
C ALA A 81 -2.89 -2.41 -0.41
N ASN A 82 -2.80 -1.09 -0.30
CA ASN A 82 -2.90 -0.18 -1.45
C ASN A 82 -1.74 -0.38 -2.43
N VAL A 83 -0.51 -0.57 -1.92
CA VAL A 83 0.67 -0.87 -2.76
C VAL A 83 0.49 -2.19 -3.49
N ALA A 84 -0.01 -3.24 -2.82
CA ALA A 84 -0.27 -4.53 -3.46
C ALA A 84 -1.33 -4.40 -4.58
N THR A 85 -2.37 -3.61 -4.35
CA THR A 85 -3.39 -3.31 -5.37
C THR A 85 -2.76 -2.59 -6.57
N LEU A 86 -1.99 -1.53 -6.34
CA LEU A 86 -1.29 -0.81 -7.40
C LEU A 86 -0.30 -1.71 -8.16
N GLN A 87 0.44 -2.56 -7.46
CA GLN A 87 1.34 -3.51 -8.11
C GLN A 87 0.59 -4.51 -8.98
N SER A 88 -0.61 -4.94 -8.59
CA SER A 88 -1.46 -5.79 -9.41
C SER A 88 -1.99 -5.09 -10.66
N GLU A 89 -2.11 -3.77 -10.63
CA GLU A 89 -2.54 -2.95 -11.77
C GLU A 89 -1.39 -2.55 -12.71
N VAL A 90 -0.15 -2.60 -12.25
CA VAL A 90 1.04 -2.08 -12.95
C VAL A 90 2.06 -3.17 -13.29
N GLY A 91 1.84 -4.42 -12.86
CA GLY A 91 2.77 -5.53 -13.10
C GLY A 91 2.69 -6.13 -14.51
N ASP A 92 3.80 -6.67 -15.01
CA ASP A 92 3.81 -7.57 -16.17
C ASP A 92 3.11 -8.87 -15.79
N PHE A 93 1.94 -9.09 -16.35
CA PHE A 93 1.19 -10.32 -16.15
C PHE A 93 1.56 -11.36 -17.20
N GLN A 94 1.68 -12.61 -16.80
CA GLN A 94 1.92 -13.71 -17.71
C GLN A 94 0.75 -14.68 -17.74
N LEU A 95 0.44 -15.14 -18.94
CA LEU A 95 -0.63 -16.07 -19.22
C LEU A 95 -0.18 -17.11 -20.22
N THR A 96 -0.41 -18.40 -19.91
CA THR A 96 -0.17 -19.46 -20.87
C THR A 96 -1.42 -19.64 -21.74
N LEU A 97 -1.25 -19.51 -23.05
CA LEU A 97 -2.27 -19.77 -24.05
C LEU A 97 -2.08 -21.18 -24.59
N ALA A 98 -3.10 -22.02 -24.42
CA ALA A 98 -3.05 -23.40 -24.87
C ALA A 98 -3.08 -23.51 -26.40
N ASP A 99 -2.52 -24.59 -26.93
CA ASP A 99 -2.53 -24.91 -28.35
C ASP A 99 -3.93 -25.36 -28.82
N ASN A 100 -4.25 -25.13 -30.07
CA ASN A 100 -5.46 -25.63 -30.74
C ASN A 100 -6.77 -25.27 -30.01
N GLN A 101 -6.97 -24.00 -29.69
CA GLN A 101 -8.16 -23.54 -29.00
C GLN A 101 -9.10 -22.77 -29.94
N VAL A 102 -10.40 -23.02 -29.81
CA VAL A 102 -11.43 -22.41 -30.68
C VAL A 102 -12.03 -21.13 -30.11
N ALA A 103 -12.10 -20.96 -28.84
CA ALA A 103 -12.44 -19.73 -28.13
C ALA A 103 -12.33 -19.97 -26.62
N VAL A 104 -11.25 -19.55 -26.04
CA VAL A 104 -11.05 -19.66 -24.60
C VAL A 104 -11.14 -18.29 -23.99
N THR A 105 -12.08 -18.11 -23.07
CA THR A 105 -12.18 -16.89 -22.26
C THR A 105 -11.25 -17.00 -21.07
N ASN A 106 -10.42 -15.99 -20.87
CA ASN A 106 -9.56 -15.89 -19.72
C ASN A 106 -10.02 -14.76 -18.81
N THR A 107 -10.37 -15.11 -17.58
CA THR A 107 -10.86 -14.15 -16.57
C THR A 107 -9.72 -13.41 -15.85
N ALA A 108 -8.46 -13.73 -16.11
CA ALA A 108 -7.34 -13.00 -15.53
C ALA A 108 -7.23 -11.59 -16.11
N VAL A 109 -7.68 -11.37 -17.36
CA VAL A 109 -7.80 -10.04 -17.94
C VAL A 109 -9.27 -9.67 -17.98
N GLN A 110 -9.73 -9.02 -16.91
CA GLN A 110 -11.12 -8.62 -16.77
C GLN A 110 -11.24 -7.10 -16.70
N LEU A 111 -12.11 -6.53 -17.52
CA LEU A 111 -12.42 -5.12 -17.55
C LEU A 111 -13.85 -4.91 -17.04
N SER A 112 -14.03 -4.04 -16.06
CA SER A 112 -15.35 -3.65 -15.59
C SER A 112 -16.07 -2.77 -16.63
N SER A 113 -17.39 -2.67 -16.54
CA SER A 113 -18.17 -1.76 -17.38
C SER A 113 -17.72 -0.29 -17.19
N LEU A 114 -17.82 0.52 -18.25
CA LEU A 114 -17.38 1.92 -18.30
C LEU A 114 -15.86 2.12 -18.18
N THR A 115 -15.08 1.15 -18.63
CA THR A 115 -13.62 1.25 -18.57
C THR A 115 -13.03 1.31 -19.97
N THR A 116 -12.12 2.23 -20.18
CA THR A 116 -11.23 2.26 -21.35
C THR A 116 -9.82 1.95 -20.88
N ARG A 117 -9.16 1.01 -21.55
CA ARG A 117 -7.80 0.56 -21.22
C ARG A 117 -6.97 0.38 -22.49
N THR A 118 -5.67 0.50 -22.30
CA THR A 118 -4.66 0.06 -23.25
C THR A 118 -3.94 -1.14 -22.68
N ILE A 119 -3.77 -2.19 -23.49
CA ILE A 119 -3.07 -3.41 -23.12
C ILE A 119 -1.87 -3.52 -24.04
N ASP A 120 -0.68 -3.24 -23.53
CA ASP A 120 0.55 -3.56 -24.24
C ASP A 120 0.89 -5.02 -23.99
N TYR A 121 1.25 -5.77 -25.02
CA TYR A 121 1.48 -7.18 -24.87
C TYR A 121 2.61 -7.73 -25.76
N ASN A 122 3.15 -8.86 -25.34
CA ASN A 122 4.06 -9.70 -26.11
C ASN A 122 3.57 -11.13 -26.06
N ILE A 123 3.53 -11.81 -27.21
CA ILE A 123 3.25 -13.24 -27.34
C ILE A 123 4.48 -13.92 -27.87
N ILE A 124 4.92 -14.98 -27.20
CA ILE A 124 6.00 -15.87 -27.66
C ILE A 124 5.43 -17.27 -27.85
N ARG A 125 5.61 -17.84 -29.03
CA ARG A 125 5.18 -19.20 -29.35
C ARG A 125 6.22 -19.93 -30.22
N GLY A 126 6.97 -20.84 -29.60
CA GLY A 126 8.11 -21.48 -30.28
C GLY A 126 9.17 -20.43 -30.65
N THR A 127 9.41 -20.26 -31.96
CA THR A 127 10.33 -19.21 -32.48
C THR A 127 9.61 -17.96 -32.98
N ALA A 128 8.28 -17.92 -32.96
CA ALA A 128 7.49 -16.78 -33.38
C ALA A 128 7.23 -15.85 -32.18
N ALA A 129 7.34 -14.56 -32.43
CA ALA A 129 7.04 -13.51 -31.47
C ALA A 129 6.12 -12.46 -32.07
N ARG A 130 5.15 -11.98 -31.29
CA ARG A 130 4.26 -10.86 -31.59
C ARG A 130 4.38 -9.83 -30.47
N VAL A 131 4.46 -8.57 -30.83
CA VAL A 131 4.33 -7.44 -29.93
C VAL A 131 3.20 -6.55 -30.43
N GLY A 132 2.33 -6.09 -29.52
CA GLY A 132 1.19 -5.30 -29.92
C GLY A 132 0.58 -4.50 -28.79
N THR A 133 -0.40 -3.68 -29.17
CA THR A 133 -1.18 -2.85 -28.25
C THR A 133 -2.66 -3.02 -28.59
N ILE A 134 -3.45 -3.40 -27.60
CA ILE A 134 -4.90 -3.43 -27.71
C ILE A 134 -5.47 -2.20 -27.00
N LYS A 135 -6.25 -1.42 -27.74
CA LYS A 135 -7.11 -0.39 -27.15
C LYS A 135 -8.51 -0.99 -27.00
N VAL A 136 -9.01 -1.02 -25.79
CA VAL A 136 -10.31 -1.64 -25.49
C VAL A 136 -11.15 -0.72 -24.64
N SER A 137 -12.43 -0.64 -24.97
CA SER A 137 -13.43 0.12 -24.21
C SER A 137 -14.68 -0.71 -24.00
N THR A 138 -15.24 -0.63 -22.81
CA THR A 138 -16.52 -1.27 -22.46
C THR A 138 -17.54 -0.23 -22.07
N TYR A 139 -18.73 -0.34 -22.64
CA TYR A 139 -19.87 0.52 -22.33
C TYR A 139 -21.18 -0.25 -22.46
N ASN A 140 -21.98 -0.26 -21.40
CA ASN A 140 -23.30 -0.92 -21.37
C ASN A 140 -23.27 -2.39 -21.88
N GLY A 141 -22.30 -3.18 -21.45
CA GLY A 141 -22.17 -4.58 -21.86
C GLY A 141 -21.65 -4.79 -23.29
N THR A 142 -21.34 -3.72 -23.99
CA THR A 142 -20.71 -3.78 -25.33
C THR A 142 -19.21 -3.55 -25.19
N VAL A 143 -18.40 -4.36 -25.87
CA VAL A 143 -16.96 -4.16 -25.97
C VAL A 143 -16.61 -3.73 -27.40
N ILE A 144 -15.77 -2.73 -27.51
CA ILE A 144 -15.09 -2.33 -28.75
C ILE A 144 -13.59 -2.40 -28.49
N TYR A 145 -12.85 -2.93 -29.44
CA TYR A 145 -11.40 -3.01 -29.32
C TYR A 145 -10.72 -2.96 -30.69
N GLU A 146 -9.46 -2.55 -30.67
CA GLU A 146 -8.56 -2.53 -31.80
C GLU A 146 -7.24 -3.18 -31.35
N ASP A 147 -6.72 -4.14 -32.14
CA ASP A 147 -5.45 -4.81 -31.89
C ASP A 147 -4.46 -4.43 -33.00
N ASP A 148 -3.46 -3.63 -32.63
CA ASP A 148 -2.37 -3.21 -33.50
C ASP A 148 -1.08 -3.91 -33.10
N TYR A 149 -0.53 -4.72 -34.02
CA TYR A 149 0.62 -5.56 -33.72
C TYR A 149 1.59 -5.79 -34.88
N SER A 150 2.77 -6.24 -34.51
CA SER A 150 3.80 -6.76 -35.43
C SER A 150 4.26 -8.13 -35.01
N GLU A 151 4.55 -8.99 -35.99
CA GLU A 151 5.03 -10.37 -35.77
C GLU A 151 6.32 -10.64 -36.50
N THR A 152 7.21 -11.46 -35.91
CA THR A 152 8.39 -12.01 -36.61
C THR A 152 8.01 -13.13 -37.56
N ALA A 153 7.01 -13.92 -37.17
CA ALA A 153 6.32 -14.96 -37.92
C ALA A 153 4.94 -15.14 -37.27
N SER A 154 3.98 -15.76 -38.00
CA SER A 154 2.63 -15.92 -37.42
C SER A 154 2.66 -16.76 -36.14
N THR A 155 2.20 -16.16 -35.06
CA THR A 155 2.01 -16.86 -33.79
C THR A 155 0.78 -17.78 -33.82
N GLY A 156 -0.12 -17.61 -34.81
CA GLY A 156 -1.39 -18.32 -34.88
C GLY A 156 -2.32 -18.07 -33.69
N ILE A 157 -2.13 -16.99 -32.97
CA ILE A 157 -2.98 -16.55 -31.86
C ILE A 157 -3.83 -15.37 -32.34
N ASN A 158 -5.12 -15.40 -32.05
CA ASN A 158 -6.00 -14.25 -32.26
C ASN A 158 -6.61 -13.87 -30.91
N LEU A 159 -6.39 -12.64 -30.50
CA LEU A 159 -6.94 -12.08 -29.28
C LEU A 159 -8.29 -11.43 -29.55
N SER A 160 -9.22 -11.58 -28.64
CA SER A 160 -10.57 -11.05 -28.71
C SER A 160 -11.10 -10.79 -27.30
N PHE A 161 -12.32 -10.27 -27.20
CA PHE A 161 -12.99 -10.08 -25.91
C PHE A 161 -14.38 -10.73 -25.93
N THR A 162 -14.72 -11.38 -24.81
CA THR A 162 -16.08 -11.83 -24.53
C THR A 162 -16.71 -10.95 -23.47
N THR A 163 -18.00 -10.65 -23.62
CA THR A 163 -18.74 -9.85 -22.64
C THR A 163 -19.58 -10.73 -21.72
N SER A 164 -19.64 -10.32 -20.47
CA SER A 164 -20.62 -10.78 -19.49
C SER A 164 -21.26 -9.51 -18.90
N SER A 165 -22.51 -9.52 -18.54
CA SER A 165 -23.38 -8.40 -18.18
C SER A 165 -22.71 -7.07 -17.71
N THR A 166 -21.60 -7.15 -16.99
CA THR A 166 -20.86 -5.99 -16.42
C THR A 166 -19.37 -6.01 -16.71
N THR A 167 -18.84 -7.04 -17.38
CA THR A 167 -17.41 -7.21 -17.59
C THR A 167 -17.09 -7.64 -19.00
N ALA A 168 -15.91 -7.26 -19.50
CA ALA A 168 -15.30 -7.85 -20.68
C ALA A 168 -14.06 -8.65 -20.26
N ASN A 169 -13.93 -9.86 -20.78
CA ASN A 169 -12.82 -10.74 -20.48
C ASN A 169 -12.02 -10.98 -21.76
N LEU A 170 -10.69 -11.03 -21.65
CA LEU A 170 -9.84 -11.42 -22.75
C LEU A 170 -10.18 -12.86 -23.18
N ALA A 171 -10.33 -13.06 -24.47
CA ALA A 171 -10.49 -14.35 -25.08
C ALA A 171 -9.45 -14.55 -26.18
N TYR A 172 -9.17 -15.79 -26.53
CA TYR A 172 -8.25 -16.09 -27.62
C TYR A 172 -8.66 -17.34 -28.38
N THR A 173 -8.22 -17.38 -29.62
CA THR A 173 -8.15 -18.63 -30.42
C THR A 173 -6.70 -18.94 -30.72
N SER A 174 -6.37 -20.20 -30.94
CA SER A 174 -5.03 -20.63 -31.32
C SER A 174 -5.06 -21.73 -32.35
N THR A 175 -4.24 -21.63 -33.40
CA THR A 175 -4.04 -22.69 -34.38
C THR A 175 -3.28 -23.86 -33.78
N SER A 176 -3.41 -25.06 -34.38
CA SER A 176 -2.64 -26.22 -33.94
C SER A 176 -1.21 -26.12 -34.46
N THR A 177 -0.23 -26.01 -33.57
CA THR A 177 1.21 -26.00 -33.87
C THR A 177 2.00 -26.98 -33.02
N GLY A 178 1.36 -27.60 -32.02
CA GLY A 178 2.01 -28.44 -31.02
C GLY A 178 2.68 -27.66 -29.88
N ASN A 179 2.61 -26.34 -29.90
CA ASN A 179 3.23 -25.50 -28.88
C ASN A 179 2.20 -24.61 -28.17
N THR A 180 2.31 -24.47 -26.89
CA THR A 180 1.64 -23.40 -26.13
C THR A 180 2.29 -22.05 -26.43
N ALA A 181 1.58 -20.96 -26.19
CA ALA A 181 2.14 -19.61 -26.25
C ALA A 181 2.17 -18.98 -24.86
N THR A 182 3.12 -18.09 -24.64
CA THR A 182 3.16 -17.23 -23.46
C THR A 182 2.74 -15.82 -23.87
N LEU A 183 1.67 -15.31 -23.26
CA LEU A 183 1.25 -13.92 -23.35
C LEU A 183 1.77 -13.19 -22.10
N THR A 184 2.63 -12.20 -22.32
CA THR A 184 2.99 -11.22 -21.29
C THR A 184 2.28 -9.92 -21.62
N TYR A 185 1.58 -9.32 -20.67
CA TYR A 185 0.81 -8.13 -20.93
C TYR A 185 0.88 -7.13 -19.76
N TYR A 186 0.62 -5.89 -20.10
CA TYR A 186 0.60 -4.77 -19.19
C TYR A 186 -0.65 -3.92 -19.41
N LEU A 187 -1.42 -3.65 -18.35
CA LEU A 187 -2.65 -2.86 -18.40
C LEU A 187 -2.35 -1.41 -18.06
N LYS A 188 -2.76 -0.49 -18.92
CA LYS A 188 -2.66 0.96 -18.69
C LYS A 188 -4.03 1.58 -18.67
N ALA A 189 -4.23 2.56 -17.77
CA ALA A 189 -5.37 3.45 -17.90
C ALA A 189 -5.24 4.26 -19.22
N PHE A 190 -6.36 4.50 -19.88
CA PHE A 190 -6.38 5.41 -21.02
C PHE A 190 -6.18 6.83 -20.48
N SER A 191 -5.13 7.50 -20.90
CA SER A 191 -4.81 8.89 -20.55
C SER A 191 -5.24 9.83 -21.67
#